data_3867cfe1b677d1c624c03f3531600a85
#
_entry.id   3867cfe1b677d1c624c03f3531600a85
#
_cell.length_a   1.000
_cell.length_b   1.000
_cell.length_c   1.000
_cell.angle_alpha   90.00
_cell.angle_beta   90.00
_cell.angle_gamma   90.00
#
_symmetry.space_group_name_H-M   'P 1'
#
loop_
_entity.id
_entity.type
_entity.pdbx_description
1 polymer ?
#
loop_
_entity_poly.entity_id
_entity_poly.type
_entity_poly.pdbx_seq_one_letter_code
_entity_poly.pdbx_strand_id
1 'polypeptide(L)'
;MSSTSNTAKDLNDHLKFLTGQDNLSDANANRLFKYAADDYSSIAMGTDGVQKFDDRSHDTYPISTSTVTATNPKIELDKSFLQMDRVTITLSDGTEQPLKAIDRRDHKDTSLLKVYGTGTPTAYDVDGNGLEVFPHPEKDYVVTVYYTRAAKYPDVTDDTNEIGLPRTHHYYFILHACRQLGFRTINSNQVDISQELIKWEGNDSSGRMSGGRIRDYYSNRDEDRPRRIRVKNRSYQRFGRTSSTYNY
;
A
#
# COMPACT_ATOMS: atom_id res chain seq x y z
N MET A 1 -27.61 -14.73 17.14
CA MET A 1 -26.33 -14.88 16.42
C MET A 1 -25.46 -13.75 16.90
N SER A 2 -24.45 -14.02 17.74
CA SER A 2 -23.52 -12.97 18.18
C SER A 2 -22.75 -12.48 16.97
N SER A 3 -22.80 -11.21 16.71
CA SER A 3 -21.89 -10.58 15.75
C SER A 3 -20.47 -10.85 16.27
N THR A 4 -19.76 -11.76 15.65
CA THR A 4 -18.34 -11.89 15.93
C THR A 4 -17.71 -10.56 15.54
N SER A 5 -17.36 -9.76 16.54
CA SER A 5 -16.67 -8.49 16.36
C SER A 5 -15.36 -8.78 15.63
N ASN A 6 -14.91 -7.84 14.81
CA ASN A 6 -13.64 -7.95 14.07
C ASN A 6 -12.56 -7.14 14.78
N THR A 7 -12.55 -7.19 16.11
CA THR A 7 -11.64 -6.38 16.90
C THR A 7 -10.26 -7.01 17.05
N ALA A 8 -9.28 -6.19 17.34
CA ALA A 8 -7.92 -6.65 17.63
C ALA A 8 -7.90 -7.56 18.87
N LYS A 9 -8.79 -7.31 19.85
CA LYS A 9 -8.96 -8.14 21.03
C LYS A 9 -9.42 -9.56 20.70
N ASP A 10 -10.45 -9.71 19.86
CA ASP A 10 -10.91 -11.05 19.43
C ASP A 10 -9.80 -11.82 18.74
N LEU A 11 -8.97 -11.11 17.97
CA LEU A 11 -7.82 -11.72 17.31
C LEU A 11 -6.80 -12.23 18.33
N ASN A 12 -6.55 -11.46 19.40
CA ASN A 12 -5.66 -11.86 20.49
C ASN A 12 -6.20 -13.05 21.28
N ASP A 13 -7.49 -13.04 21.59
CA ASP A 13 -8.15 -14.16 22.28
C ASP A 13 -8.08 -15.45 21.45
N HIS A 14 -8.27 -15.31 20.14
CA HIS A 14 -8.09 -16.44 19.23
C HIS A 14 -6.65 -16.91 19.16
N LEU A 15 -5.67 -16.00 19.15
CA LEU A 15 -4.24 -16.35 19.22
C LEU A 15 -3.92 -17.11 20.50
N LYS A 16 -4.36 -16.63 21.66
CA LYS A 16 -4.19 -17.31 22.97
C LYS A 16 -4.79 -18.71 22.95
N PHE A 17 -6.02 -18.83 22.46
CA PHE A 17 -6.70 -20.14 22.34
C PHE A 17 -5.92 -21.13 21.46
N LEU A 18 -5.39 -20.69 20.31
CA LEU A 18 -4.66 -21.56 19.39
C LEU A 18 -3.28 -21.96 19.90
N THR A 19 -2.62 -21.09 20.64
CA THR A 19 -1.25 -21.29 21.13
C THR A 19 -1.19 -21.84 22.55
N GLY A 20 -2.28 -21.78 23.30
CA GLY A 20 -2.31 -22.11 24.73
C GLY A 20 -1.49 -21.15 25.58
N GLN A 21 -1.19 -19.96 25.06
CA GLN A 21 -0.38 -18.93 25.75
C GLN A 21 -1.26 -17.88 26.43
N ASP A 22 -1.96 -18.26 27.49
CA ASP A 22 -2.83 -17.35 28.24
C ASP A 22 -2.07 -16.17 28.87
N ASN A 23 -0.77 -16.33 29.11
CA ASN A 23 0.10 -15.32 29.71
C ASN A 23 0.69 -14.30 28.72
N LEU A 24 0.29 -14.36 27.45
CA LEU A 24 0.74 -13.37 26.46
C LEU A 24 0.22 -11.99 26.85
N SER A 25 1.14 -11.08 27.18
CA SER A 25 0.75 -9.71 27.53
C SER A 25 0.24 -8.94 26.32
N ASP A 26 -0.69 -8.02 26.51
CA ASP A 26 -1.27 -7.21 25.46
C ASP A 26 -0.20 -6.38 24.72
N ALA A 27 0.82 -5.89 25.44
CA ALA A 27 1.95 -5.19 24.82
C ALA A 27 2.73 -6.08 23.83
N ASN A 28 2.91 -7.36 24.16
CA ASN A 28 3.56 -8.31 23.26
C ASN A 28 2.65 -8.68 22.09
N ALA A 29 1.36 -8.87 22.33
CA ALA A 29 0.38 -9.11 21.28
C ALA A 29 0.33 -7.94 20.27
N ASN A 30 0.28 -6.71 20.76
CA ASN A 30 0.33 -5.51 19.93
C ASN A 30 1.61 -5.45 19.08
N ARG A 31 2.75 -5.82 19.66
CA ARG A 31 4.02 -5.89 18.90
C ARG A 31 3.97 -6.93 17.78
N LEU A 32 3.43 -8.12 18.06
CA LEU A 32 3.31 -9.20 17.06
C LEU A 32 2.38 -8.79 15.91
N PHE A 33 1.24 -8.19 16.23
CA PHE A 33 0.28 -7.75 15.22
C PHE A 33 0.78 -6.54 14.45
N LYS A 34 1.60 -5.68 15.06
CA LYS A 34 2.27 -4.59 14.34
C LYS A 34 3.17 -5.13 13.23
N TYR A 35 4.03 -6.10 13.54
CA TYR A 35 4.89 -6.72 12.52
C TYR A 35 4.07 -7.38 11.40
N ALA A 36 2.98 -8.05 11.76
CA ALA A 36 2.08 -8.65 10.76
C ALA A 36 1.42 -7.58 9.86
N ALA A 37 1.05 -6.41 10.43
CA ALA A 37 0.48 -5.29 9.68
C ALA A 37 1.50 -4.65 8.73
N ASP A 38 2.74 -4.49 9.17
CA ASP A 38 3.83 -3.95 8.35
C ASP A 38 4.13 -4.88 7.17
N ASP A 39 4.27 -6.18 7.40
CA ASP A 39 4.50 -7.18 6.34
C ASP A 39 3.30 -7.25 5.38
N TYR A 40 2.07 -7.25 5.91
CA TYR A 40 0.86 -7.23 5.08
C TYR A 40 0.81 -6.01 4.16
N SER A 41 1.07 -4.82 4.71
CA SER A 41 1.06 -3.56 3.96
C SER A 41 2.12 -3.56 2.86
N SER A 42 3.31 -4.07 3.17
CA SER A 42 4.42 -4.21 2.20
C SER A 42 4.05 -5.11 1.02
N ILE A 43 3.41 -6.26 1.30
CA ILE A 43 2.95 -7.20 0.27
C ILE A 43 1.84 -6.57 -0.58
N ALA A 44 0.87 -5.92 0.07
CA ALA A 44 -0.26 -5.29 -0.61
C ALA A 44 0.19 -4.14 -1.53
N MET A 45 1.15 -3.31 -1.09
CA MET A 45 1.71 -2.24 -1.90
C MET A 45 2.56 -2.75 -3.07
N GLY A 46 3.27 -3.86 -2.89
CA GLY A 46 4.04 -4.49 -3.97
C GLY A 46 3.18 -5.17 -5.04
N THR A 47 1.86 -5.00 -5.01
CA THR A 47 0.94 -5.60 -5.97
C THR A 47 0.70 -4.63 -7.13
N ASP A 48 0.91 -5.09 -8.35
CA ASP A 48 0.65 -4.32 -9.59
C ASP A 48 -0.86 -4.14 -9.86
N GLY A 49 -1.59 -3.65 -8.87
CA GLY A 49 -3.03 -3.39 -8.96
C GLY A 49 -3.32 -1.89 -9.10
N VAL A 50 -4.45 -1.56 -9.73
CA VAL A 50 -4.89 -0.16 -9.87
C VAL A 50 -5.54 0.35 -8.60
N GLN A 51 -6.07 -0.54 -7.76
CA GLN A 51 -6.60 -0.19 -6.46
C GLN A 51 -5.48 -0.24 -5.43
N LYS A 52 -5.25 0.93 -4.86
CA LYS A 52 -4.26 1.10 -3.82
C LYS A 52 -4.74 0.50 -2.51
N PHE A 53 -3.78 -0.02 -1.77
CA PHE A 53 -4.01 -0.44 -0.40
C PHE A 53 -4.51 0.75 0.43
N ASP A 54 -5.59 0.56 1.15
CA ASP A 54 -6.02 1.44 2.23
C ASP A 54 -6.71 0.63 3.31
N ASP A 55 -6.41 0.98 4.55
CA ASP A 55 -7.01 0.37 5.73
C ASP A 55 -8.28 1.13 6.09
N ARG A 56 -9.41 0.44 6.09
CA ARG A 56 -10.74 1.00 6.34
C ARG A 56 -10.98 1.41 7.80
N SER A 57 -10.10 1.05 8.72
CA SER A 57 -10.20 1.45 10.13
C SER A 57 -9.74 2.89 10.39
N HIS A 58 -9.20 3.56 9.38
CA HIS A 58 -8.92 4.98 9.49
C HIS A 58 -10.19 5.83 9.30
N ASP A 59 -10.37 6.83 10.14
CA ASP A 59 -11.54 7.73 10.12
C ASP A 59 -11.54 8.70 8.93
N THR A 60 -10.38 8.88 8.27
CA THR A 60 -10.20 9.81 7.16
C THR A 60 -9.73 9.08 5.92
N TYR A 61 -9.96 9.67 4.75
CA TYR A 61 -9.35 9.20 3.51
C TYR A 61 -7.84 9.54 3.49
N PRO A 62 -7.01 8.81 2.71
CA PRO A 62 -5.59 9.09 2.56
C PRO A 62 -5.35 10.30 1.64
N ILE A 63 -5.92 11.43 2.05
CA ILE A 63 -5.84 12.71 1.36
C ILE A 63 -5.47 13.76 2.41
N SER A 64 -4.39 14.49 2.16
CA SER A 64 -3.98 15.62 2.99
C SER A 64 -4.11 16.89 2.19
N THR A 65 -4.80 17.88 2.74
CA THR A 65 -4.97 19.20 2.12
C THR A 65 -4.34 20.25 3.02
N SER A 66 -3.43 21.04 2.45
CA SER A 66 -2.71 22.09 3.18
C SER A 66 -2.58 23.34 2.32
N THR A 67 -2.52 24.49 2.98
CA THR A 67 -2.26 25.76 2.29
C THR A 67 -0.77 26.06 2.31
N VAL A 68 -0.18 26.24 1.12
CA VAL A 68 1.18 26.73 0.96
C VAL A 68 1.16 28.24 0.70
N THR A 69 2.12 28.93 1.29
CA THR A 69 2.23 30.38 1.21
C THR A 69 3.62 30.80 0.73
N ALA A 70 3.80 32.06 0.38
CA ALA A 70 5.10 32.59 0.01
C ALA A 70 6.17 32.40 1.10
N THR A 71 5.76 32.39 2.38
CA THR A 71 6.65 32.21 3.54
C THR A 71 6.80 30.75 3.97
N ASN A 72 5.84 29.90 3.61
CA ASN A 72 5.85 28.47 3.94
C ASN A 72 5.45 27.63 2.73
N PRO A 73 6.41 27.33 1.81
CA PRO A 73 6.16 26.52 0.62
C PRO A 73 6.18 25.00 0.90
N LYS A 74 6.27 24.60 2.17
CA LYS A 74 6.39 23.19 2.60
C LYS A 74 5.12 22.68 3.25
N ILE A 75 4.84 21.42 3.03
CA ILE A 75 3.75 20.65 3.64
C ILE A 75 4.39 19.50 4.41
N GLU A 76 3.99 19.33 5.65
CA GLU A 76 4.36 18.14 6.43
C GLU A 76 3.47 16.96 6.01
N LEU A 77 4.10 15.82 5.75
CA LEU A 77 3.40 14.58 5.42
C LEU A 77 3.07 13.83 6.71
N ASP A 78 1.93 13.15 6.73
CA ASP A 78 1.53 12.30 7.85
C ASP A 78 2.54 11.18 8.09
N LYS A 79 2.70 10.76 9.35
CA LYS A 79 3.63 9.68 9.73
C LYS A 79 3.24 8.32 9.15
N SER A 80 1.97 8.12 8.82
CA SER A 80 1.46 6.91 8.17
C SER A 80 1.73 6.87 6.66
N PHE A 81 2.24 7.97 6.10
CA PHE A 81 2.55 8.09 4.67
C PHE A 81 3.57 7.04 4.23
N LEU A 82 3.24 6.30 3.18
CA LEU A 82 4.13 5.30 2.58
C LEU A 82 4.52 5.67 1.15
N GLN A 83 3.55 6.03 0.33
CA GLN A 83 3.77 6.32 -1.08
C GLN A 83 2.89 7.47 -1.55
N MET A 84 3.47 8.38 -2.30
CA MET A 84 2.74 9.46 -2.96
C MET A 84 2.12 8.98 -4.26
N ASP A 85 0.87 9.34 -4.43
CA ASP A 85 0.11 8.95 -5.61
C ASP A 85 -0.03 10.10 -6.60
N ARG A 86 -0.46 11.22 -6.08
CA ARG A 86 -0.70 12.43 -6.86
C ARG A 86 -0.66 13.64 -5.94
N VAL A 87 -0.11 14.73 -6.46
CA VAL A 87 -0.19 16.05 -5.83
C VAL A 87 -0.91 16.98 -6.78
N THR A 88 -1.88 17.72 -6.28
CA THR A 88 -2.60 18.72 -7.05
C THR A 88 -2.56 20.06 -6.34
N ILE A 89 -2.66 21.13 -7.11
CA ILE A 89 -2.84 22.50 -6.63
C ILE A 89 -4.18 23.00 -7.10
N THR A 90 -4.90 23.70 -6.23
CA THR A 90 -6.14 24.38 -6.59
C THR A 90 -5.83 25.82 -7.00
N LEU A 91 -6.16 26.15 -8.23
CA LEU A 91 -6.00 27.48 -8.79
C LEU A 91 -7.12 28.42 -8.31
N SER A 92 -6.97 29.74 -8.56
CA SER A 92 -7.92 30.77 -8.14
C SER A 92 -9.32 30.63 -8.79
N ASP A 93 -9.42 29.93 -9.90
CA ASP A 93 -10.67 29.61 -10.59
C ASP A 93 -11.35 28.34 -10.05
N GLY A 94 -10.76 27.69 -9.04
CA GLY A 94 -11.25 26.45 -8.45
C GLY A 94 -10.83 25.19 -9.21
N THR A 95 -10.07 25.30 -10.30
CA THR A 95 -9.59 24.12 -11.04
C THR A 95 -8.40 23.48 -10.32
N GLU A 96 -8.35 22.15 -10.36
CA GLU A 96 -7.21 21.38 -9.85
C GLU A 96 -6.21 21.10 -10.97
N GLN A 97 -4.96 21.47 -10.73
CA GLN A 97 -3.85 21.17 -11.62
C GLN A 97 -2.88 20.18 -10.96
N PRO A 98 -2.51 19.07 -11.62
CA PRO A 98 -1.52 18.13 -11.09
C PRO A 98 -0.13 18.75 -11.13
N LEU A 99 0.62 18.58 -10.04
CA LEU A 99 2.03 18.94 -9.94
C LEU A 99 2.90 17.78 -10.40
N LYS A 100 4.08 18.09 -10.95
CA LYS A 100 5.06 17.09 -11.40
C LYS A 100 6.14 16.91 -10.34
N ALA A 101 6.55 15.65 -10.08
CA ALA A 101 7.72 15.41 -9.24
C ALA A 101 8.99 15.91 -9.94
N ILE A 102 9.88 16.55 -9.18
CA ILE A 102 11.18 17.01 -9.66
C ILE A 102 12.17 15.84 -9.54
N ASP A 103 12.92 15.56 -10.61
CA ASP A 103 14.09 14.68 -10.52
C ASP A 103 15.30 15.49 -10.08
N ARG A 104 15.72 15.32 -8.82
CA ARG A 104 16.91 16.02 -8.29
C ARG A 104 18.20 15.71 -9.07
N ARG A 105 18.23 14.60 -9.81
CA ARG A 105 19.41 14.24 -10.61
C ARG A 105 19.65 15.23 -11.73
N ASP A 106 18.61 15.88 -12.22
CA ASP A 106 18.70 16.90 -13.27
C ASP A 106 19.26 18.23 -12.73
N HIS A 107 19.31 18.38 -11.39
CA HIS A 107 19.64 19.66 -10.72
C HIS A 107 20.74 19.51 -9.64
N LYS A 108 21.70 18.60 -9.83
CA LYS A 108 22.66 18.17 -8.80
C LYS A 108 23.38 19.28 -8.04
N ASP A 109 23.71 20.35 -8.70
CA ASP A 109 24.58 21.41 -8.16
C ASP A 109 23.87 22.76 -8.03
N THR A 110 22.56 22.81 -8.25
CA THR A 110 21.83 24.08 -8.27
C THR A 110 20.66 24.04 -7.28
N SER A 111 20.53 25.09 -6.49
CA SER A 111 19.36 25.25 -5.63
C SER A 111 18.08 25.28 -6.49
N LEU A 112 17.10 24.43 -6.17
CA LEU A 112 15.82 24.37 -6.88
C LEU A 112 15.11 25.73 -6.92
N LEU A 113 15.22 26.52 -5.84
CA LEU A 113 14.70 27.87 -5.79
C LEU A 113 15.33 28.79 -6.86
N LYS A 114 16.63 28.64 -7.14
CA LYS A 114 17.29 29.43 -8.19
C LYS A 114 16.84 29.04 -9.59
N VAL A 115 16.48 27.77 -9.78
CA VAL A 115 16.02 27.24 -11.07
C VAL A 115 14.56 27.63 -11.34
N TYR A 116 13.71 27.48 -10.35
CA TYR A 116 12.26 27.64 -10.50
C TYR A 116 11.77 29.06 -10.12
N GLY A 117 12.48 29.74 -9.21
CA GLY A 117 12.09 31.08 -8.75
C GLY A 117 10.80 31.08 -7.92
N THR A 118 10.00 32.14 -8.11
CA THR A 118 8.68 32.34 -7.47
C THR A 118 7.59 32.42 -8.52
N GLY A 119 6.38 31.95 -8.19
CA GLY A 119 5.24 31.99 -9.11
C GLY A 119 4.16 30.96 -8.76
N THR A 120 3.36 30.57 -9.75
CA THR A 120 2.37 29.51 -9.58
C THR A 120 3.09 28.14 -9.54
N PRO A 121 2.92 27.35 -8.48
CA PRO A 121 3.56 26.04 -8.39
C PRO A 121 3.13 25.09 -9.52
N THR A 122 4.11 24.41 -10.13
CA THR A 122 3.90 23.44 -11.21
C THR A 122 4.57 22.10 -10.93
N ALA A 123 5.48 22.09 -9.94
CA ALA A 123 6.26 20.93 -9.58
C ALA A 123 6.41 20.83 -8.06
N TYR A 124 6.84 19.67 -7.59
CA TYR A 124 7.12 19.41 -6.19
C TYR A 124 8.34 18.53 -6.01
N ASP A 125 8.94 18.65 -4.84
CA ASP A 125 10.03 17.80 -4.38
C ASP A 125 9.70 17.25 -2.99
N VAL A 126 10.14 16.03 -2.71
CA VAL A 126 9.96 15.38 -1.41
C VAL A 126 11.30 15.39 -0.67
N ASP A 127 11.33 16.03 0.49
CA ASP A 127 12.52 16.14 1.34
C ASP A 127 12.20 15.62 2.75
N GLY A 128 12.70 14.42 3.05
CA GLY A 128 12.38 13.76 4.32
C GLY A 128 10.89 13.50 4.49
N ASN A 129 10.30 14.09 5.53
CA ASN A 129 8.86 13.97 5.83
C ASN A 129 8.02 15.11 5.25
N GLY A 130 8.58 15.93 4.39
CA GLY A 130 7.92 17.10 3.84
C GLY A 130 7.86 17.09 2.32
N LEU A 131 6.92 17.86 1.79
CA LEU A 131 6.78 18.15 0.38
C LEU A 131 6.97 19.65 0.19
N GLU A 132 7.86 20.05 -0.70
CA GLU A 132 8.10 21.44 -1.07
C GLU A 132 7.64 21.68 -2.51
N VAL A 133 6.93 22.78 -2.74
CA VAL A 133 6.37 23.10 -4.07
C VAL A 133 7.24 24.12 -4.81
N PHE A 134 7.32 23.98 -6.13
CA PHE A 134 8.12 24.85 -7.01
C PHE A 134 7.35 25.24 -8.29
N PRO A 135 7.49 26.49 -8.77
CA PRO A 135 8.08 27.67 -8.11
C PRO A 135 7.55 27.88 -6.70
N HIS A 136 8.28 28.57 -5.82
CA HIS A 136 7.73 29.00 -4.54
C HIS A 136 6.49 29.87 -4.79
N PRO A 137 5.40 29.64 -4.03
CA PRO A 137 4.15 30.35 -4.26
C PRO A 137 4.32 31.87 -4.05
N GLU A 138 3.76 32.70 -4.92
CA GLU A 138 3.68 34.15 -4.74
C GLU A 138 2.45 34.60 -3.96
N LYS A 139 1.47 33.70 -3.82
CA LYS A 139 0.23 33.89 -3.05
C LYS A 139 -0.16 32.52 -2.43
N ASP A 140 -1.20 32.52 -1.63
CA ASP A 140 -1.70 31.32 -1.01
C ASP A 140 -2.35 30.38 -2.04
N TYR A 141 -1.94 29.10 -1.99
CA TYR A 141 -2.53 28.04 -2.79
C TYR A 141 -2.87 26.84 -1.91
N VAL A 142 -3.98 26.20 -2.22
CA VAL A 142 -4.37 24.94 -1.60
C VAL A 142 -3.73 23.80 -2.38
N VAL A 143 -2.92 23.00 -1.69
CA VAL A 143 -2.29 21.80 -2.25
C VAL A 143 -2.92 20.56 -1.63
N THR A 144 -3.33 19.63 -2.46
CA THR A 144 -3.92 18.37 -2.06
C THR A 144 -2.98 17.23 -2.42
N VAL A 145 -2.58 16.44 -1.42
CA VAL A 145 -1.70 15.28 -1.56
C VAL A 145 -2.55 14.03 -1.43
N TYR A 146 -2.56 13.20 -2.46
CA TYR A 146 -3.14 11.86 -2.45
C TYR A 146 -2.02 10.85 -2.22
N TYR A 147 -2.21 9.96 -1.25
CA TYR A 147 -1.13 9.05 -0.86
C TYR A 147 -1.67 7.68 -0.43
N THR A 148 -0.79 6.70 -0.43
CA THR A 148 -1.02 5.41 0.20
C THR A 148 -0.40 5.44 1.60
N ARG A 149 -1.15 4.98 2.60
CA ARG A 149 -0.72 4.97 4.01
C ARG A 149 -0.57 3.54 4.54
N ALA A 150 0.20 3.42 5.62
CA ALA A 150 0.34 2.17 6.37
C ALA A 150 -1.00 1.73 6.96
N ALA A 151 -1.15 0.44 7.19
CA ALA A 151 -2.26 -0.07 7.98
C ALA A 151 -2.21 0.51 9.40
N LYS A 152 -3.38 0.78 9.97
CA LYS A 152 -3.49 1.12 11.39
C LYS A 152 -3.06 -0.09 12.20
N TYR A 153 -2.19 0.15 13.19
CA TYR A 153 -1.74 -0.95 14.03
C TYR A 153 -2.88 -1.43 14.92
N PRO A 154 -3.11 -2.75 14.98
CA PRO A 154 -4.08 -3.31 15.89
C PRO A 154 -3.72 -2.99 17.34
N ASP A 155 -4.69 -2.55 18.14
CA ASP A 155 -4.55 -2.35 19.58
C ASP A 155 -5.51 -3.28 20.31
N VAL A 156 -4.94 -4.30 20.95
CA VAL A 156 -5.72 -5.32 21.70
C VAL A 156 -6.24 -4.82 23.03
N THR A 157 -5.79 -3.65 23.49
CA THR A 157 -6.29 -3.03 24.72
C THR A 157 -7.57 -2.25 24.51
N ASP A 158 -7.90 -1.91 23.28
CA ASP A 158 -9.10 -1.19 22.89
C ASP A 158 -10.12 -2.16 22.29
N ASP A 159 -11.20 -2.40 23.03
CA ASP A 159 -12.31 -3.28 22.61
C ASP A 159 -13.04 -2.79 21.37
N THR A 160 -12.86 -1.53 21.01
CA THR A 160 -13.49 -0.90 19.84
C THR A 160 -12.55 -0.82 18.63
N ASN A 161 -11.28 -1.20 18.81
CA ASN A 161 -10.30 -1.15 17.73
C ASN A 161 -10.59 -2.23 16.67
N GLU A 162 -11.26 -1.82 15.61
CA GLU A 162 -11.54 -2.68 14.47
C GLU A 162 -10.31 -2.77 13.55
N ILE A 163 -10.11 -3.95 12.97
CA ILE A 163 -9.10 -4.18 11.93
C ILE A 163 -9.76 -3.89 10.59
N GLY A 164 -9.34 -2.81 9.93
CA GLY A 164 -9.94 -2.32 8.68
C GLY A 164 -9.61 -3.15 7.44
N LEU A 165 -8.91 -4.28 7.63
CA LEU A 165 -8.59 -5.22 6.57
C LEU A 165 -9.75 -6.22 6.35
N PRO A 166 -9.81 -6.89 5.18
CA PRO A 166 -10.83 -7.88 4.92
C PRO A 166 -10.83 -8.98 5.99
N ARG A 167 -12.01 -9.31 6.53
CA ARG A 167 -12.17 -10.29 7.61
C ARG A 167 -11.48 -11.64 7.30
N THR A 168 -11.54 -12.05 6.05
CA THR A 168 -10.89 -13.29 5.60
C THR A 168 -9.36 -13.24 5.75
N HIS A 169 -8.77 -12.04 5.85
CA HIS A 169 -7.33 -11.83 5.98
C HIS A 169 -6.85 -11.77 7.44
N HIS A 170 -7.77 -11.68 8.42
CA HIS A 170 -7.41 -11.65 9.84
C HIS A 170 -6.62 -12.90 10.27
N TYR A 171 -6.87 -14.04 9.64
CA TYR A 171 -6.13 -15.27 9.93
C TYR A 171 -4.62 -15.15 9.61
N TYR A 172 -4.24 -14.30 8.66
CA TYR A 172 -2.84 -14.01 8.37
C TYR A 172 -2.09 -13.47 9.60
N PHE A 173 -2.71 -12.57 10.35
CA PHE A 173 -2.12 -11.99 11.56
C PHE A 173 -1.84 -13.05 12.63
N ILE A 174 -2.75 -14.00 12.78
CA ILE A 174 -2.59 -15.14 13.71
C ILE A 174 -1.42 -16.01 13.28
N LEU A 175 -1.37 -16.39 12.01
CA LEU A 175 -0.28 -17.21 11.47
C LEU A 175 1.08 -16.54 11.66
N HIS A 176 1.12 -15.23 11.33
CA HIS A 176 2.34 -14.45 11.48
C HIS A 176 2.78 -14.34 12.93
N ALA A 177 1.85 -14.07 13.86
CA ALA A 177 2.12 -14.03 15.30
C ALA A 177 2.59 -15.39 15.83
N CYS A 178 1.96 -16.50 15.42
CA CYS A 178 2.39 -17.85 15.79
C CYS A 178 3.82 -18.14 15.30
N ARG A 179 4.18 -17.75 14.07
CA ARG A 179 5.55 -17.88 13.55
C ARG A 179 6.54 -17.09 14.41
N GLN A 180 6.21 -15.85 14.79
CA GLN A 180 7.06 -15.02 15.64
C GLN A 180 7.24 -15.60 17.05
N LEU A 181 6.22 -16.29 17.58
CA LEU A 181 6.28 -17.00 18.85
C LEU A 181 7.04 -18.33 18.77
N GLY A 182 7.52 -18.73 17.58
CA GLY A 182 8.32 -19.94 17.36
C GLY A 182 7.48 -21.21 17.16
N PHE A 183 6.17 -21.11 16.97
CA PHE A 183 5.33 -22.25 16.63
C PHE A 183 5.59 -22.69 15.19
N ARG A 184 5.65 -23.99 14.98
CA ARG A 184 5.75 -24.60 13.64
C ARG A 184 4.41 -25.05 13.09
N THR A 185 3.52 -25.47 13.98
CA THR A 185 2.20 -25.99 13.63
C THR A 185 1.15 -25.42 14.55
N ILE A 186 -0.06 -25.24 14.03
CA ILE A 186 -1.25 -24.82 14.78
C ILE A 186 -2.20 -26.01 14.82
N ASN A 187 -2.76 -26.28 16.03
CA ASN A 187 -3.78 -27.29 16.31
C ASN A 187 -3.36 -28.75 16.10
N SER A 188 -4.22 -29.65 16.57
CA SER A 188 -4.13 -31.10 16.39
C SER A 188 -4.04 -31.57 14.93
N ASN A 189 -4.39 -30.70 13.97
CA ASN A 189 -4.34 -31.00 12.53
C ASN A 189 -2.98 -30.74 11.89
N GLN A 190 -1.96 -30.39 12.68
CA GLN A 190 -0.57 -30.18 12.22
C GLN A 190 -0.44 -29.25 10.99
N VAL A 191 -1.24 -28.19 10.95
CA VAL A 191 -1.10 -27.18 9.89
C VAL A 191 0.26 -26.52 10.02
N ASP A 192 1.12 -26.71 9.03
CA ASP A 192 2.42 -26.05 8.96
C ASP A 192 2.23 -24.56 8.69
N ILE A 193 2.61 -23.74 9.68
CA ILE A 193 2.47 -22.28 9.63
C ILE A 193 3.24 -21.70 8.45
N SER A 194 4.44 -22.20 8.18
CA SER A 194 5.27 -21.69 7.09
C SER A 194 4.63 -21.97 5.73
N GLN A 195 4.05 -23.14 5.55
CA GLN A 195 3.33 -23.49 4.32
C GLN A 195 2.06 -22.66 4.13
N GLU A 196 1.33 -22.40 5.21
CA GLU A 196 0.15 -21.50 5.14
C GLU A 196 0.54 -20.06 4.86
N LEU A 197 1.60 -19.53 5.50
CA LEU A 197 2.09 -18.16 5.21
C LEU A 197 2.52 -18.00 3.76
N ILE A 198 3.18 -19.01 3.17
CA ILE A 198 3.52 -19.01 1.74
C ILE A 198 2.27 -18.85 0.86
N LYS A 199 1.14 -19.46 1.23
CA LYS A 199 -0.13 -19.29 0.49
C LYS A 199 -0.67 -17.87 0.58
N TRP A 200 -0.36 -17.14 1.66
CA TRP A 200 -0.79 -15.75 1.86
C TRP A 200 0.15 -14.76 1.18
N GLU A 201 1.44 -14.91 1.38
CA GLU A 201 2.48 -13.99 0.94
C GLU A 201 2.85 -14.20 -0.54
N GLY A 202 2.64 -15.41 -1.03
CA GLY A 202 3.15 -15.88 -2.31
C GLY A 202 4.62 -16.30 -2.20
N ASN A 203 4.96 -17.39 -2.82
CA ASN A 203 6.35 -17.83 -2.98
C ASN A 203 6.61 -18.09 -4.44
N ASP A 204 7.69 -17.50 -4.93
CA ASP A 204 8.29 -17.93 -6.17
C ASP A 204 9.60 -18.64 -5.84
N SER A 205 9.67 -19.92 -6.21
CA SER A 205 10.91 -20.72 -6.11
C SER A 205 12.07 -20.09 -6.93
N SER A 206 11.78 -19.12 -7.78
CA SER A 206 12.75 -18.35 -8.56
C SER A 206 13.13 -17.00 -7.92
N GLY A 207 12.67 -16.71 -6.70
CA GLY A 207 12.93 -15.46 -6.00
C GLY A 207 12.06 -14.27 -6.46
N ARG A 208 11.10 -14.51 -7.34
CA ARG A 208 10.09 -13.52 -7.71
C ARG A 208 8.84 -13.77 -6.89
N MET A 209 8.44 -12.80 -6.09
CA MET A 209 7.18 -12.86 -5.36
C MET A 209 6.02 -12.78 -6.35
N SER A 210 5.45 -13.92 -6.73
CA SER A 210 4.27 -14.00 -7.60
C SER A 210 3.18 -14.81 -6.92
N GLY A 211 1.94 -14.34 -7.03
CA GLY A 211 0.80 -14.98 -6.41
C GLY A 211 0.66 -14.66 -4.91
N GLY A 212 -0.13 -15.47 -4.22
CA GLY A 212 -0.49 -15.29 -2.81
C GLY A 212 -1.82 -14.58 -2.62
N ARG A 213 -2.57 -15.00 -1.60
CA ARG A 213 -3.96 -14.53 -1.37
C ARG A 213 -4.05 -13.01 -1.19
N ILE A 214 -3.05 -12.38 -0.55
CA ILE A 214 -3.04 -10.93 -0.36
C ILE A 214 -2.91 -10.23 -1.72
N ARG A 215 -1.96 -10.65 -2.55
CA ARG A 215 -1.75 -10.06 -3.89
C ARG A 215 -2.94 -10.30 -4.81
N ASP A 216 -3.44 -11.52 -4.82
CA ASP A 216 -4.62 -11.88 -5.63
C ASP A 216 -5.84 -11.05 -5.26
N TYR A 217 -6.04 -10.78 -3.96
CA TYR A 217 -7.13 -9.93 -3.50
C TYR A 217 -7.00 -8.50 -4.05
N TYR A 218 -5.82 -7.87 -3.96
CA TYR A 218 -5.63 -6.50 -4.43
C TYR A 218 -5.54 -6.40 -5.96
N SER A 219 -5.01 -7.40 -6.64
CA SER A 219 -4.95 -7.42 -8.11
C SER A 219 -6.31 -7.66 -8.76
N ASN A 220 -7.18 -8.47 -8.13
CA ASN A 220 -8.49 -8.83 -8.67
C ASN A 220 -9.60 -7.86 -8.24
N ARG A 221 -9.35 -6.94 -7.31
CA ARG A 221 -10.34 -5.96 -6.85
C ARG A 221 -10.80 -4.97 -7.92
N ASP A 222 -10.14 -4.96 -9.06
CA ASP A 222 -10.42 -4.13 -10.24
C ASP A 222 -11.49 -4.72 -11.18
N GLU A 223 -12.38 -5.57 -10.68
CA GLU A 223 -13.40 -6.25 -11.52
C GLU A 223 -14.38 -5.28 -12.22
N ASP A 224 -14.51 -4.05 -11.75
CA ASP A 224 -15.33 -3.01 -12.37
C ASP A 224 -14.69 -2.34 -13.61
N ARG A 225 -13.43 -2.61 -13.91
CA ARG A 225 -12.86 -2.17 -15.19
C ARG A 225 -13.23 -3.15 -16.29
N PRO A 226 -13.77 -2.65 -17.42
CA PRO A 226 -13.97 -3.50 -18.56
C PRO A 226 -12.64 -4.20 -18.84
N ARG A 227 -12.62 -5.52 -18.66
CA ARG A 227 -11.45 -6.35 -18.97
C ARG A 227 -11.01 -5.94 -20.36
N ARG A 228 -9.88 -5.25 -20.47
CA ARG A 228 -9.24 -5.08 -21.75
C ARG A 228 -8.95 -6.49 -22.23
N ILE A 229 -9.83 -6.96 -23.13
CA ILE A 229 -9.61 -8.22 -23.83
C ILE A 229 -8.26 -8.01 -24.52
N ARG A 230 -7.19 -8.53 -23.93
CA ARG A 230 -5.94 -8.70 -24.64
C ARG A 230 -6.24 -9.75 -25.69
N VAL A 231 -6.73 -9.29 -26.82
CA VAL A 231 -6.75 -10.12 -28.02
C VAL A 231 -5.29 -10.46 -28.27
N LYS A 232 -4.88 -11.62 -27.79
CA LYS A 232 -3.62 -12.21 -28.22
C LYS A 232 -3.80 -12.42 -29.70
N ASN A 233 -3.30 -11.48 -30.49
CA ASN A 233 -3.17 -11.64 -31.93
C ASN A 233 -2.24 -12.83 -32.22
N ARG A 234 -2.71 -14.04 -31.99
CA ARG A 234 -2.05 -15.28 -32.38
C ARG A 234 -2.20 -15.60 -33.88
N SER A 235 -2.95 -14.78 -34.61
CA SER A 235 -3.30 -15.08 -35.99
C SER A 235 -2.36 -14.49 -37.04
N TYR A 236 -1.42 -13.62 -36.70
CA TYR A 236 -0.56 -12.99 -37.74
C TYR A 236 0.80 -13.67 -37.99
N GLN A 237 1.10 -14.78 -37.35
CA GLN A 237 2.37 -15.48 -37.59
C GLN A 237 2.25 -16.76 -38.43
N ARG A 238 1.10 -17.00 -39.09
CA ARG A 238 0.93 -18.24 -39.87
C ARG A 238 0.74 -18.06 -41.39
N PHE A 239 0.89 -16.85 -41.89
CA PHE A 239 0.89 -16.64 -43.36
C PHE A 239 2.20 -16.00 -43.78
N GLY A 240 3.19 -16.83 -44.13
CA GLY A 240 4.44 -16.31 -44.64
C GLY A 240 5.59 -17.30 -44.64
N ARG A 241 5.36 -18.53 -45.10
CA ARG A 241 6.44 -19.40 -45.61
C ARG A 241 5.83 -20.48 -46.49
N THR A 242 5.47 -20.10 -47.69
CA THR A 242 5.49 -21.02 -48.81
C THR A 242 6.83 -20.86 -49.47
N SER A 243 7.75 -21.77 -49.16
CA SER A 243 8.98 -21.94 -49.91
C SER A 243 8.59 -22.58 -51.24
N SER A 244 8.54 -21.80 -52.30
CA SER A 244 8.54 -22.37 -53.65
C SER A 244 9.97 -22.76 -54.01
N THR A 245 10.26 -24.05 -53.88
CA THR A 245 11.39 -24.67 -54.57
C THR A 245 11.04 -24.77 -56.04
N TYR A 246 11.62 -23.94 -56.87
CA TYR A 246 11.74 -24.22 -58.32
C TYR A 246 13.11 -24.84 -58.57
N ASN A 247 13.08 -26.10 -58.99
CA ASN A 247 14.20 -26.75 -59.62
C ASN A 247 14.26 -26.30 -61.09
N TYR A 248 15.43 -25.91 -61.54
CA TYR A 248 15.96 -26.13 -62.88
C TYR A 248 17.41 -26.58 -62.74
#